data_af0ef9c4b4ca6bb8432ad5f0359cc8e8
#
_entry.id   af0ef9c4b4ca6bb8432ad5f0359cc8e8
#
_cell.length_a   1.000
_cell.length_b   1.000
_cell.length_c   1.000
_cell.angle_alpha   90.00
_cell.angle_beta   90.00
_cell.angle_gamma   90.00
#
_symmetry.space_group_name_H-M   'P 1'
#
loop_
_entity.id
_entity.type
_entity.pdbx_description
1 polymer ?
#
loop_
_entity_poly.entity_id
_entity_poly.type
_entity_poly.pdbx_seq_one_letter_code
_entity_poly.pdbx_strand_id
1 'polypeptide(L)'
;MRGLTQRLEDARSYRGAWLRPSNFESFWEPSVAFAQNAHVESVVELPSATQTATFKRITFASTDQTQLSARVIFPAGASAELPAVVLFSDLGRGVRSWLHLLRFSALGLPVVALEARPCEAQLKNAWRGVFAAEELAHALINPASAAASPLKQLIDDALVTTSVASHFLGRTAITWGEGLGGSQALFAAALLPKAVIATMALNPFFADNATTLRTVVGCGDTPQSDAAIDAVGLLDSACAAELVRVPALIGTALLDQSAPTEGTFALYNRLLGQKEMRVYPKFGHERINQFENEQINYLCEVISGLCHN
;
A
#
# COMPACT_ATOMS: atom_id res chain seq x y z
N MET A 1 -25.15 4.36 18.65
CA MET A 1 -24.52 5.62 18.24
C MET A 1 -23.51 6.15 19.27
N ARG A 2 -23.84 6.21 20.59
CA ARG A 2 -22.88 6.70 21.61
C ARG A 2 -21.54 5.92 21.59
N GLY A 3 -21.55 4.61 21.43
CA GLY A 3 -20.31 3.80 21.39
C GLY A 3 -19.41 4.08 20.19
N LEU A 4 -19.96 4.38 19.01
CA LEU A 4 -19.16 4.67 17.82
C LEU A 4 -18.49 6.04 17.91
N THR A 5 -19.21 7.04 18.42
CA THR A 5 -18.65 8.39 18.63
C THR A 5 -17.48 8.34 19.62
N GLN A 6 -17.65 7.63 20.74
CA GLN A 6 -16.59 7.48 21.73
C GLN A 6 -15.35 6.77 21.14
N ARG A 7 -15.55 5.64 20.42
CA ARG A 7 -14.43 4.95 19.75
C ARG A 7 -13.68 5.86 18.79
N LEU A 8 -14.38 6.71 18.06
CA LEU A 8 -13.79 7.66 17.13
C LEU A 8 -12.99 8.75 17.86
N GLU A 9 -13.50 9.23 18.98
CA GLU A 9 -12.78 10.20 19.82
C GLU A 9 -11.51 9.60 20.41
N ASP A 10 -11.59 8.38 20.93
CA ASP A 10 -10.44 7.66 21.49
C ASP A 10 -9.39 7.37 20.38
N ALA A 11 -9.83 7.00 19.18
CA ALA A 11 -8.94 6.71 18.05
C ALA A 11 -8.18 7.96 17.56
N ARG A 12 -8.74 9.16 17.70
CA ARG A 12 -8.09 10.40 17.21
C ARG A 12 -6.70 10.66 17.79
N SER A 13 -6.44 10.22 18.99
CA SER A 13 -5.13 10.33 19.66
C SER A 13 -4.35 9.02 19.73
N TYR A 14 -4.95 7.93 19.31
CA TYR A 14 -4.35 6.61 19.40
C TYR A 14 -3.19 6.44 18.42
N ARG A 15 -2.02 6.06 18.93
CA ARG A 15 -0.77 5.89 18.15
C ARG A 15 -0.32 4.44 18.05
N GLY A 16 -1.17 3.48 18.43
CA GLY A 16 -0.86 2.06 18.45
C GLY A 16 -0.26 1.59 19.78
N ALA A 17 -0.30 0.28 19.98
CA ALA A 17 0.14 -0.37 21.21
C ALA A 17 1.67 -0.55 21.32
N TRP A 18 2.40 -0.49 20.18
CA TRP A 18 3.81 -0.85 20.11
C TRP A 18 4.66 0.22 19.45
N LEU A 19 5.92 0.24 19.82
CA LEU A 19 6.94 1.07 19.17
C LEU A 19 7.48 0.36 17.93
N ARG A 20 7.97 1.13 16.99
CA ARG A 20 8.70 0.61 15.84
C ARG A 20 9.97 -0.11 16.32
N PRO A 21 10.21 -1.36 15.87
CA PRO A 21 11.43 -2.08 16.22
C PRO A 21 12.69 -1.29 15.84
N SER A 22 13.71 -1.34 16.67
CA SER A 22 14.96 -0.59 16.44
C SER A 22 15.71 -1.04 15.19
N ASN A 23 15.53 -2.29 14.78
CA ASN A 23 16.14 -2.89 13.59
C ASN A 23 15.26 -2.76 12.34
N PHE A 24 14.18 -1.95 12.36
CA PHE A 24 13.23 -1.81 11.24
C PHE A 24 13.95 -1.43 9.94
N GLU A 25 14.76 -0.40 9.95
CA GLU A 25 15.43 0.08 8.73
C GLU A 25 16.45 -0.94 8.21
N SER A 26 17.27 -1.53 9.07
CA SER A 26 18.24 -2.56 8.69
C SER A 26 17.60 -3.85 8.19
N PHE A 27 16.41 -4.19 8.69
CA PHE A 27 15.63 -5.33 8.18
C PHE A 27 15.20 -5.13 6.71
N TRP A 28 14.83 -3.90 6.34
CA TRP A 28 14.36 -3.58 4.99
C TRP A 28 15.47 -3.18 4.02
N GLU A 29 16.67 -2.88 4.50
CA GLU A 29 17.82 -2.46 3.68
C GLU A 29 18.12 -3.40 2.49
N PRO A 30 18.15 -4.74 2.64
CA PRO A 30 18.36 -5.64 1.50
C PRO A 30 17.26 -5.54 0.43
N SER A 31 16.00 -5.39 0.85
CA SER A 31 14.87 -5.24 -0.06
C SER A 31 14.93 -3.91 -0.83
N VAL A 32 15.28 -2.84 -0.15
CA VAL A 32 15.49 -1.51 -0.76
C VAL A 32 16.63 -1.55 -1.75
N ALA A 33 17.77 -2.14 -1.38
CA ALA A 33 18.92 -2.28 -2.26
C ALA A 33 18.60 -3.09 -3.51
N PHE A 34 17.86 -4.19 -3.38
CA PHE A 34 17.39 -4.96 -4.52
C PHE A 34 16.45 -4.12 -5.42
N ALA A 35 15.45 -3.49 -4.83
CA ALA A 35 14.48 -2.67 -5.56
C ALA A 35 15.14 -1.55 -6.36
N GLN A 36 16.14 -0.87 -5.79
CA GLN A 36 16.87 0.22 -6.45
C GLN A 36 17.68 -0.24 -7.68
N ASN A 37 18.01 -1.53 -7.77
CA ASN A 37 18.72 -2.11 -8.91
C ASN A 37 17.80 -2.88 -9.87
N ALA A 38 16.52 -3.02 -9.54
CA ALA A 38 15.56 -3.73 -10.34
C ALA A 38 15.24 -2.97 -11.66
N HIS A 39 15.02 -3.71 -12.71
CA HIS A 39 14.73 -3.16 -14.05
C HIS A 39 13.70 -3.99 -14.79
N VAL A 40 13.12 -3.40 -15.84
CA VAL A 40 12.19 -4.10 -16.71
C VAL A 40 12.94 -5.14 -17.54
N GLU A 41 12.46 -6.39 -17.53
CA GLU A 41 13.00 -7.49 -18.32
C GLU A 41 12.33 -7.59 -19.69
N SER A 42 11.02 -7.35 -19.75
CA SER A 42 10.30 -7.32 -21.02
C SER A 42 9.19 -6.26 -21.06
N VAL A 43 8.89 -5.82 -22.26
CA VAL A 43 7.81 -4.87 -22.55
C VAL A 43 6.97 -5.43 -23.70
N VAL A 44 5.67 -5.57 -23.46
CA VAL A 44 4.71 -5.95 -24.48
C VAL A 44 3.74 -4.80 -24.71
N GLU A 45 3.69 -4.29 -25.93
CA GLU A 45 2.68 -3.32 -26.32
C GLU A 45 1.36 -4.02 -26.57
N LEU A 46 0.27 -3.45 -26.05
CA LEU A 46 -1.05 -3.99 -26.18
C LEU A 46 -1.86 -3.12 -27.16
N PRO A 47 -2.79 -3.71 -27.94
CA PRO A 47 -3.69 -2.93 -28.77
C PRO A 47 -4.42 -1.88 -27.94
N SER A 48 -4.33 -0.62 -28.35
CA SER A 48 -5.03 0.48 -27.68
C SER A 48 -6.37 0.71 -28.36
N ALA A 49 -7.44 0.68 -27.57
CA ALA A 49 -8.78 1.05 -28.03
C ALA A 49 -9.01 2.58 -28.00
N THR A 50 -8.01 3.36 -27.58
CA THR A 50 -8.07 4.82 -27.46
C THR A 50 -6.84 5.46 -28.12
N GLN A 51 -7.03 6.66 -28.68
CA GLN A 51 -5.93 7.48 -29.19
C GLN A 51 -5.27 8.35 -28.09
N THR A 52 -5.89 8.37 -26.89
CA THR A 52 -5.44 9.25 -25.79
C THR A 52 -4.38 8.63 -24.90
N ALA A 53 -4.10 7.33 -25.04
CA ALA A 53 -3.09 6.65 -24.23
C ALA A 53 -2.55 5.39 -24.94
N THR A 54 -1.33 5.00 -24.61
CA THR A 54 -0.76 3.69 -24.97
C THR A 54 -0.84 2.74 -23.81
N PHE A 55 -0.98 1.43 -24.12
CA PHE A 55 -1.12 0.37 -23.13
C PHE A 55 0.03 -0.62 -23.30
N LYS A 56 0.72 -0.90 -22.19
CA LYS A 56 1.83 -1.85 -22.16
C LYS A 56 1.67 -2.80 -20.97
N ARG A 57 2.28 -3.96 -21.08
CA ARG A 57 2.58 -4.84 -19.95
C ARG A 57 4.09 -4.94 -19.83
N ILE A 58 4.59 -4.75 -18.62
CA ILE A 58 6.00 -4.94 -18.31
C ILE A 58 6.15 -6.14 -17.38
N THR A 59 7.29 -6.85 -17.48
CA THR A 59 7.66 -7.90 -16.54
C THR A 59 9.02 -7.61 -15.93
N PHE A 60 9.23 -8.06 -14.71
CA PHE A 60 10.44 -7.86 -13.92
C PHE A 60 10.51 -8.88 -12.79
N ALA A 61 11.70 -9.16 -12.26
CA ALA A 61 11.90 -10.09 -11.17
C ALA A 61 11.67 -9.42 -9.80
N SER A 62 11.07 -10.16 -8.86
CA SER A 62 11.00 -9.81 -7.44
C SER A 62 12.24 -10.29 -6.68
N THR A 63 12.33 -9.99 -5.38
CA THR A 63 13.45 -10.38 -4.50
C THR A 63 13.66 -11.89 -4.42
N ASP A 64 12.60 -12.68 -4.57
CA ASP A 64 12.62 -14.14 -4.59
C ASP A 64 12.72 -14.73 -6.01
N GLN A 65 13.05 -13.92 -7.02
CA GLN A 65 13.12 -14.27 -8.43
C GLN A 65 11.77 -14.65 -9.08
N THR A 66 10.66 -14.47 -8.38
CA THR A 66 9.33 -14.60 -9.01
C THR A 66 9.16 -13.52 -10.06
N GLN A 67 8.75 -13.92 -11.26
CA GLN A 67 8.43 -12.98 -12.32
C GLN A 67 7.11 -12.27 -12.02
N LEU A 68 7.17 -10.96 -11.86
CA LEU A 68 6.02 -10.07 -11.68
C LEU A 68 5.64 -9.44 -13.00
N SER A 69 4.41 -8.98 -13.07
CA SER A 69 3.89 -8.23 -14.21
C SER A 69 3.14 -7.00 -13.74
N ALA A 70 3.24 -5.91 -14.51
CA ALA A 70 2.48 -4.70 -14.26
C ALA A 70 1.87 -4.15 -15.55
N ARG A 71 0.66 -3.58 -15.41
CA ARG A 71 0.00 -2.83 -16.48
C ARG A 71 0.50 -1.42 -16.49
N VAL A 72 0.87 -0.93 -17.67
CA VAL A 72 1.29 0.46 -17.84
C VAL A 72 0.33 1.17 -18.79
N ILE A 73 -0.14 2.32 -18.38
CA ILE A 73 -0.86 3.27 -19.24
C ILE A 73 -0.02 4.54 -19.31
N PHE A 74 0.28 4.97 -20.52
CA PHE A 74 1.00 6.21 -20.75
C PHE A 74 0.12 7.16 -21.57
N PRO A 75 -0.34 8.28 -20.99
CA PRO A 75 -1.17 9.27 -21.67
C PRO A 75 -0.43 9.89 -22.86
N ALA A 76 -1.14 10.13 -23.96
CA ALA A 76 -0.62 10.91 -25.06
C ALA A 76 -0.33 12.35 -24.61
N GLY A 77 0.87 12.83 -24.89
CA GLY A 77 1.28 14.19 -24.49
C GLY A 77 1.52 14.41 -22.99
N ALA A 78 1.72 13.32 -22.21
CA ALA A 78 2.07 13.45 -20.78
C ALA A 78 3.35 14.27 -20.58
N SER A 79 3.28 15.34 -19.79
CA SER A 79 4.46 16.13 -19.43
C SER A 79 5.49 15.27 -18.69
N ALA A 80 6.77 15.46 -18.99
CA ALA A 80 7.85 14.72 -18.33
C ALA A 80 7.98 15.06 -16.85
N GLU A 81 7.48 16.18 -16.41
CA GLU A 81 7.56 16.67 -15.03
C GLU A 81 6.49 16.05 -14.12
N LEU A 82 5.42 15.50 -14.70
CA LEU A 82 4.35 14.90 -13.91
C LEU A 82 4.78 13.51 -13.39
N PRO A 83 4.46 13.19 -12.14
CA PRO A 83 4.74 11.87 -11.56
C PRO A 83 3.91 10.77 -12.20
N ALA A 84 4.29 9.53 -11.96
CA ALA A 84 3.46 8.37 -12.28
C ALA A 84 2.66 7.92 -11.06
N VAL A 85 1.44 7.40 -11.28
CA VAL A 85 0.68 6.71 -10.23
C VAL A 85 1.09 5.23 -10.24
N VAL A 86 1.62 4.75 -9.12
CA VAL A 86 1.91 3.32 -8.90
C VAL A 86 0.81 2.72 -8.02
N LEU A 87 0.08 1.77 -8.58
CA LEU A 87 -1.13 1.22 -7.98
C LEU A 87 -0.92 -0.22 -7.50
N PHE A 88 -1.35 -0.47 -6.28
CA PHE A 88 -1.39 -1.79 -5.65
C PHE A 88 -2.83 -2.19 -5.35
N SER A 89 -3.19 -3.39 -5.76
CA SER A 89 -4.53 -3.91 -5.54
C SER A 89 -4.68 -4.51 -4.16
N ASP A 90 -5.91 -4.54 -3.68
CA ASP A 90 -6.23 -5.28 -2.47
C ASP A 90 -6.08 -6.79 -2.64
N LEU A 91 -5.83 -7.50 -1.55
CA LEU A 91 -5.65 -8.95 -1.55
C LEU A 91 -6.83 -9.66 -2.21
N GLY A 92 -6.52 -10.55 -3.14
CA GLY A 92 -7.53 -11.31 -3.87
C GLY A 92 -8.37 -10.53 -4.89
N ARG A 93 -8.28 -9.20 -4.97
CA ARG A 93 -9.07 -8.40 -5.92
C ARG A 93 -8.40 -8.19 -7.27
N GLY A 94 -7.07 -8.07 -7.28
CA GLY A 94 -6.30 -7.77 -8.48
C GLY A 94 -6.65 -6.44 -9.15
N VAL A 95 -5.94 -6.12 -10.22
CA VAL A 95 -6.18 -4.89 -11.01
C VAL A 95 -7.56 -4.97 -11.68
N ARG A 96 -8.40 -3.95 -11.48
CA ARG A 96 -9.78 -3.93 -11.99
C ARG A 96 -9.84 -4.07 -13.52
N SER A 97 -9.71 -2.97 -14.20
CA SER A 97 -9.76 -2.93 -15.66
C SER A 97 -8.88 -1.81 -16.19
N TRP A 98 -8.53 -1.87 -17.45
CA TRP A 98 -7.85 -0.79 -18.13
C TRP A 98 -8.62 0.53 -18.04
N LEU A 99 -9.94 0.50 -18.18
CA LEU A 99 -10.81 1.68 -18.08
C LEU A 99 -10.72 2.33 -16.69
N HIS A 100 -10.64 1.54 -15.65
CA HIS A 100 -10.52 2.06 -14.29
C HIS A 100 -9.18 2.79 -14.08
N LEU A 101 -8.11 2.32 -14.72
CA LEU A 101 -6.81 2.96 -14.66
C LEU A 101 -6.74 4.26 -15.47
N LEU A 102 -7.54 4.37 -16.55
CA LEU A 102 -7.58 5.56 -17.40
C LEU A 102 -8.01 6.85 -16.68
N ARG A 103 -8.65 6.76 -15.52
CA ARG A 103 -9.02 7.95 -14.72
C ARG A 103 -7.81 8.81 -14.36
N PHE A 104 -6.67 8.21 -14.10
CA PHE A 104 -5.43 8.93 -13.82
C PHE A 104 -4.81 9.52 -15.09
N SER A 105 -4.94 8.80 -16.20
CA SER A 105 -4.50 9.29 -17.50
C SER A 105 -5.29 10.53 -17.95
N ALA A 106 -6.54 10.69 -17.51
CA ALA A 106 -7.31 11.92 -17.74
C ALA A 106 -6.68 13.16 -17.08
N LEU A 107 -5.86 12.96 -16.05
CA LEU A 107 -5.06 14.01 -15.39
C LEU A 107 -3.65 14.15 -16.02
N GLY A 108 -3.36 13.45 -17.10
CA GLY A 108 -2.04 13.42 -17.72
C GLY A 108 -1.01 12.56 -17.00
N LEU A 109 -1.43 11.76 -15.99
CA LEU A 109 -0.54 10.93 -15.18
C LEU A 109 -0.36 9.54 -15.80
N PRO A 110 0.88 9.10 -16.07
CA PRO A 110 1.16 7.70 -16.34
C PRO A 110 0.77 6.82 -15.14
N VAL A 111 0.35 5.59 -15.42
CA VAL A 111 -0.06 4.61 -14.41
C VAL A 111 0.73 3.34 -14.56
N VAL A 112 1.23 2.80 -13.44
CA VAL A 112 1.79 1.46 -13.34
C VAL A 112 0.99 0.71 -12.28
N ALA A 113 0.29 -0.36 -12.66
CA ALA A 113 -0.53 -1.15 -11.76
C ALA A 113 0.05 -2.57 -11.64
N LEU A 114 0.52 -2.93 -10.45
CA LEU A 114 1.04 -4.27 -10.16
C LEU A 114 -0.09 -5.30 -10.33
N GLU A 115 0.13 -6.32 -11.17
CA GLU A 115 -0.76 -7.49 -11.24
C GLU A 115 -0.47 -8.42 -10.07
N ALA A 116 -1.52 -9.10 -9.58
CA ALA A 116 -1.38 -10.01 -8.45
C ALA A 116 -0.33 -11.11 -8.74
N ARG A 117 0.47 -11.43 -7.75
CA ARG A 117 1.40 -12.57 -7.82
C ARG A 117 0.68 -13.85 -8.28
N PRO A 118 1.37 -14.78 -8.98
CA PRO A 118 0.79 -16.07 -9.33
C PRO A 118 0.25 -16.85 -8.13
N CYS A 119 0.90 -16.78 -6.97
CA CYS A 119 0.43 -17.44 -5.75
C CYS A 119 -0.84 -16.79 -5.17
N GLU A 120 -1.06 -15.48 -5.35
CA GLU A 120 -2.30 -14.82 -4.96
C GLU A 120 -3.49 -15.31 -5.79
N ALA A 121 -3.25 -15.76 -7.03
CA ALA A 121 -4.30 -16.37 -7.84
C ALA A 121 -4.80 -17.69 -7.25
N GLN A 122 -3.96 -18.43 -6.52
CA GLN A 122 -4.36 -19.62 -5.77
C GLN A 122 -5.13 -19.24 -4.50
N LEU A 123 -4.73 -18.16 -3.82
CA LEU A 123 -5.46 -17.59 -2.71
C LEU A 123 -6.84 -17.07 -3.13
N LYS A 124 -7.00 -16.50 -4.34
CA LYS A 124 -8.30 -16.05 -4.88
C LYS A 124 -9.40 -17.11 -4.85
N ASN A 125 -9.07 -18.37 -5.05
CA ASN A 125 -10.04 -19.45 -5.05
C ASN A 125 -10.45 -19.87 -3.63
N ALA A 126 -9.59 -19.65 -2.65
CA ALA A 126 -9.85 -19.90 -1.23
C ALA A 126 -10.51 -18.69 -0.55
N TRP A 127 -10.33 -17.46 -1.09
CA TRP A 127 -10.65 -16.19 -0.45
C TRP A 127 -11.79 -15.48 -1.17
N ARG A 128 -13.01 -15.94 -0.95
CA ARG A 128 -14.22 -15.26 -1.41
C ARG A 128 -14.92 -14.63 -0.22
N GLY A 129 -14.58 -13.40 0.14
CA GLY A 129 -15.31 -12.70 1.21
C GLY A 129 -14.52 -11.58 1.88
N VAL A 130 -15.14 -11.02 2.90
CA VAL A 130 -14.51 -10.11 3.86
C VAL A 130 -13.89 -10.97 4.94
N PHE A 131 -12.59 -10.84 5.16
CA PHE A 131 -11.86 -11.59 6.18
C PHE A 131 -11.68 -10.75 7.42
N ALA A 132 -11.74 -11.38 8.58
CA ALA A 132 -11.33 -10.73 9.81
C ALA A 132 -9.81 -10.47 9.78
N ALA A 133 -9.37 -9.39 10.41
CA ALA A 133 -7.95 -9.03 10.49
C ALA A 133 -7.09 -10.18 11.05
N GLU A 134 -7.66 -10.97 11.95
CA GLU A 134 -7.05 -12.16 12.54
C GLU A 134 -6.77 -13.26 11.51
N GLU A 135 -7.74 -13.57 10.64
CA GLU A 135 -7.58 -14.57 9.58
C GLU A 135 -6.48 -14.16 8.59
N LEU A 136 -6.43 -12.86 8.25
CA LEU A 136 -5.40 -12.30 7.38
C LEU A 136 -4.02 -12.37 8.05
N ALA A 137 -3.93 -12.05 9.33
CA ALA A 137 -2.68 -12.14 10.08
C ALA A 137 -2.14 -13.57 10.11
N HIS A 138 -2.99 -14.57 10.38
CA HIS A 138 -2.58 -15.98 10.35
C HIS A 138 -2.06 -16.44 8.99
N ALA A 139 -2.67 -15.96 7.90
CA ALA A 139 -2.30 -16.38 6.56
C ALA A 139 -1.03 -15.69 6.04
N LEU A 140 -0.75 -14.46 6.47
CA LEU A 140 0.26 -13.61 5.86
C LEU A 140 1.45 -13.30 6.76
N ILE A 141 1.35 -13.58 8.06
CA ILE A 141 2.42 -13.32 9.03
C ILE A 141 2.92 -14.62 9.64
N ASN A 142 4.23 -14.81 9.58
CA ASN A 142 4.91 -15.83 10.35
C ASN A 142 5.49 -15.19 11.64
N PRO A 143 4.89 -15.43 12.81
CA PRO A 143 5.34 -14.80 14.04
C PRO A 143 6.74 -15.24 14.49
N ALA A 144 7.23 -16.39 13.99
CA ALA A 144 8.58 -16.85 14.27
C ALA A 144 9.64 -16.19 13.39
N SER A 145 9.24 -15.60 12.24
CA SER A 145 10.18 -14.97 11.30
C SER A 145 9.47 -13.97 10.38
N ALA A 146 9.68 -12.69 10.60
CA ALA A 146 9.22 -11.65 9.69
C ALA A 146 9.73 -11.88 8.26
N ALA A 147 10.98 -12.31 8.09
CA ALA A 147 11.59 -12.57 6.79
C ALA A 147 10.92 -13.72 6.01
N ALA A 148 10.34 -14.70 6.72
CA ALA A 148 9.62 -15.82 6.13
C ALA A 148 8.11 -15.58 6.00
N SER A 149 7.65 -14.38 6.29
CA SER A 149 6.23 -14.02 6.18
C SER A 149 5.83 -13.77 4.72
N PRO A 150 4.71 -14.32 4.24
CA PRO A 150 4.17 -13.96 2.92
C PRO A 150 3.96 -12.46 2.75
N LEU A 151 3.55 -11.74 3.80
CA LEU A 151 3.38 -10.28 3.78
C LEU A 151 4.68 -9.55 3.44
N LYS A 152 5.82 -10.02 3.96
CA LYS A 152 7.14 -9.44 3.65
C LYS A 152 7.39 -9.47 2.15
N GLN A 153 7.12 -10.60 1.50
CA GLN A 153 7.30 -10.77 0.07
C GLN A 153 6.36 -9.87 -0.75
N LEU A 154 5.11 -9.69 -0.31
CA LEU A 154 4.16 -8.78 -0.95
C LEU A 154 4.59 -7.31 -0.84
N ILE A 155 5.21 -6.94 0.27
CA ILE A 155 5.81 -5.61 0.43
C ILE A 155 7.05 -5.46 -0.46
N ASP A 156 7.91 -6.47 -0.57
CA ASP A 156 9.04 -6.48 -1.50
C ASP A 156 8.59 -6.22 -2.94
N ASP A 157 7.52 -6.88 -3.36
CA ASP A 157 6.94 -6.69 -4.70
C ASP A 157 6.53 -5.22 -4.94
N ALA A 158 6.02 -4.56 -3.91
CA ALA A 158 5.65 -3.15 -4.01
C ALA A 158 6.87 -2.24 -4.11
N LEU A 159 7.93 -2.51 -3.35
CA LEU A 159 9.19 -1.75 -3.43
C LEU A 159 9.81 -1.90 -4.82
N VAL A 160 9.91 -3.14 -5.31
CA VAL A 160 10.44 -3.44 -6.65
C VAL A 160 9.59 -2.76 -7.72
N THR A 161 8.27 -2.91 -7.67
CA THR A 161 7.36 -2.28 -8.64
C THR A 161 7.50 -0.76 -8.67
N THR A 162 7.61 -0.12 -7.50
CA THR A 162 7.75 1.34 -7.41
C THR A 162 9.06 1.81 -8.03
N SER A 163 10.18 1.15 -7.72
CA SER A 163 11.48 1.48 -8.30
C SER A 163 11.51 1.22 -9.82
N VAL A 164 11.02 0.06 -10.26
CA VAL A 164 10.93 -0.29 -11.68
C VAL A 164 10.07 0.73 -12.43
N ALA A 165 8.92 1.12 -11.88
CA ALA A 165 8.06 2.13 -12.48
C ALA A 165 8.75 3.48 -12.61
N SER A 166 9.45 3.92 -11.55
CA SER A 166 10.18 5.18 -11.53
C SER A 166 11.31 5.19 -12.57
N HIS A 167 12.12 4.13 -12.63
CA HIS A 167 13.21 3.99 -13.60
C HIS A 167 12.71 3.89 -15.04
N PHE A 168 11.71 3.02 -15.29
CA PHE A 168 11.17 2.78 -16.63
C PHE A 168 10.51 4.02 -17.23
N LEU A 169 9.85 4.82 -16.41
CA LEU A 169 9.17 6.04 -16.85
C LEU A 169 10.05 7.30 -16.71
N GLY A 170 11.18 7.23 -16.01
CA GLY A 170 12.04 8.38 -15.70
C GLY A 170 11.32 9.43 -14.83
N ARG A 171 10.49 9.02 -13.86
CA ARG A 171 9.61 9.89 -13.08
C ARG A 171 9.53 9.49 -11.63
N THR A 172 9.21 10.43 -10.77
CA THR A 172 8.78 10.12 -9.40
C THR A 172 7.41 9.45 -9.39
N ALA A 173 7.05 8.83 -8.28
CA ALA A 173 5.83 8.08 -8.11
C ALA A 173 4.89 8.71 -7.07
N ILE A 174 3.59 8.59 -7.30
CA ILE A 174 2.55 8.70 -6.28
C ILE A 174 2.02 7.30 -6.07
N THR A 175 2.18 6.75 -4.87
CA THR A 175 1.72 5.39 -4.56
C THR A 175 0.26 5.38 -4.13
N TRP A 176 -0.48 4.37 -4.56
CA TRP A 176 -1.90 4.22 -4.23
C TRP A 176 -2.28 2.75 -4.02
N GLY A 177 -3.10 2.48 -2.99
CA GLY A 177 -3.68 1.16 -2.80
C GLY A 177 -4.84 1.08 -1.83
N GLU A 178 -5.60 -0.01 -1.92
CA GLU A 178 -6.69 -0.39 -1.04
C GLU A 178 -6.29 -1.62 -0.23
N GLY A 179 -6.71 -1.73 1.02
CA GLY A 179 -6.44 -2.90 1.85
C GLY A 179 -4.96 -3.21 1.96
N LEU A 180 -4.56 -4.42 1.53
CA LEU A 180 -3.15 -4.80 1.41
C LEU A 180 -2.37 -3.82 0.53
N GLY A 181 -2.94 -3.43 -0.61
CA GLY A 181 -2.33 -2.44 -1.51
C GLY A 181 -2.09 -1.10 -0.83
N GLY A 182 -2.95 -0.72 0.13
CA GLY A 182 -2.76 0.47 0.95
C GLY A 182 -1.52 0.38 1.83
N SER A 183 -1.28 -0.78 2.44
CA SER A 183 -0.03 -1.04 3.18
C SER A 183 1.19 -1.02 2.28
N GLN A 184 1.11 -1.67 1.12
CA GLN A 184 2.17 -1.68 0.11
C GLN A 184 2.53 -0.25 -0.34
N ALA A 185 1.53 0.61 -0.58
CA ALA A 185 1.73 2.01 -0.94
C ALA A 185 2.48 2.79 0.15
N LEU A 186 2.11 2.57 1.42
CA LEU A 186 2.74 3.21 2.57
C LEU A 186 4.18 2.72 2.80
N PHE A 187 4.44 1.41 2.68
CA PHE A 187 5.81 0.88 2.77
C PHE A 187 6.70 1.42 1.65
N ALA A 188 6.19 1.53 0.42
CA ALA A 188 6.94 2.14 -0.67
C ALA A 188 7.26 3.62 -0.37
N ALA A 189 6.31 4.39 0.17
CA ALA A 189 6.54 5.78 0.55
C ALA A 189 7.53 5.93 1.72
N ALA A 190 7.51 4.99 2.67
CA ALA A 190 8.42 4.97 3.81
C ALA A 190 9.86 4.63 3.43
N LEU A 191 10.03 3.62 2.56
CA LEU A 191 11.33 3.01 2.28
C LEU A 191 12.00 3.52 0.98
N LEU A 192 11.24 4.18 0.11
CA LEU A 192 11.74 4.75 -1.15
C LEU A 192 11.50 6.27 -1.22
N PRO A 193 11.96 7.07 -0.24
CA PRO A 193 11.62 8.50 -0.12
C PRO A 193 12.15 9.37 -1.27
N LYS A 194 13.09 8.86 -2.08
CA LYS A 194 13.58 9.55 -3.28
C LYS A 194 12.72 9.28 -4.52
N ALA A 195 12.04 8.15 -4.54
CA ALA A 195 11.19 7.74 -5.67
C ALA A 195 9.74 8.18 -5.48
N VAL A 196 9.23 8.21 -4.24
CA VAL A 196 7.84 8.53 -3.92
C VAL A 196 7.71 9.96 -3.42
N ILE A 197 6.76 10.72 -3.97
CA ILE A 197 6.49 12.12 -3.61
C ILE A 197 5.14 12.34 -2.91
N ALA A 198 4.23 11.38 -2.99
CA ALA A 198 2.97 11.37 -2.25
C ALA A 198 2.43 9.93 -2.16
N THR A 199 1.55 9.67 -1.21
CA THR A 199 0.92 8.36 -1.03
C THR A 199 -0.55 8.47 -0.69
N MET A 200 -1.34 7.50 -1.17
CA MET A 200 -2.76 7.38 -0.84
C MET A 200 -3.06 5.95 -0.40
N ALA A 201 -3.85 5.78 0.65
CA ALA A 201 -4.25 4.46 1.12
C ALA A 201 -5.69 4.47 1.63
N LEU A 202 -6.47 3.46 1.24
CA LEU A 202 -7.81 3.21 1.78
C LEU A 202 -7.81 1.91 2.57
N ASN A 203 -8.25 1.96 3.82
CA ASN A 203 -8.32 0.80 4.72
C ASN A 203 -7.02 -0.04 4.72
N PRO A 204 -5.82 0.55 4.94
CA PRO A 204 -4.58 -0.21 4.90
C PRO A 204 -4.58 -1.32 5.95
N PHE A 205 -4.21 -2.54 5.56
CA PHE A 205 -4.09 -3.68 6.45
C PHE A 205 -2.84 -3.61 7.32
N PHE A 206 -2.78 -4.47 8.33
CA PHE A 206 -1.59 -4.70 9.16
C PHE A 206 -1.04 -3.43 9.79
N ALA A 207 -1.94 -2.55 10.21
CA ALA A 207 -1.62 -1.42 11.04
C ALA A 207 -1.95 -1.75 12.51
N ASP A 208 -0.99 -1.55 13.40
CA ASP A 208 -1.09 -1.89 14.83
C ASP A 208 -1.41 -3.37 15.08
N ASN A 209 -0.70 -4.23 14.36
CA ASN A 209 -0.94 -5.67 14.35
C ASN A 209 -0.70 -6.37 15.68
N ALA A 210 0.08 -5.79 16.57
CA ALA A 210 0.39 -6.39 17.85
C ALA A 210 -0.86 -6.70 18.67
N THR A 211 -1.89 -5.84 18.59
CA THR A 211 -3.17 -6.10 19.25
C THR A 211 -3.88 -7.31 18.64
N THR A 212 -3.97 -7.37 17.32
CA THR A 212 -4.55 -8.50 16.58
C THR A 212 -3.78 -9.79 16.86
N LEU A 213 -2.45 -9.73 16.88
CA LEU A 213 -1.62 -10.91 17.11
C LEU A 213 -1.68 -11.44 18.54
N ARG A 214 -1.78 -10.60 19.54
CA ARG A 214 -2.01 -11.06 20.92
C ARG A 214 -3.27 -11.91 21.02
N THR A 215 -4.32 -11.51 20.32
CA THR A 215 -5.57 -12.26 20.26
C THR A 215 -5.41 -13.58 19.52
N VAL A 216 -4.67 -13.55 18.40
CA VAL A 216 -4.51 -14.67 17.47
C VAL A 216 -3.50 -15.71 17.96
N VAL A 217 -2.37 -15.27 18.50
CA VAL A 217 -1.27 -16.18 18.91
C VAL A 217 -1.44 -16.67 20.35
N GLY A 218 -2.46 -16.16 21.08
CA GLY A 218 -2.66 -16.48 22.49
C GLY A 218 -1.45 -16.11 23.35
N CYS A 219 -0.66 -15.15 22.89
CA CYS A 219 0.54 -14.72 23.56
C CYS A 219 0.19 -14.03 24.88
N GLY A 220 0.43 -14.72 25.98
CA GLY A 220 0.52 -14.09 27.30
C GLY A 220 1.75 -13.17 27.37
N ASP A 221 1.86 -12.41 28.45
CA ASP A 221 3.02 -11.55 28.72
C ASP A 221 4.28 -12.41 29.03
N THR A 222 4.90 -12.96 27.98
CA THR A 222 6.14 -13.74 28.07
C THR A 222 7.22 -13.12 27.17
N PRO A 223 8.53 -13.29 27.49
CA PRO A 223 9.62 -12.78 26.64
C PRO A 223 9.59 -13.30 25.20
N GLN A 224 9.07 -14.52 24.97
CA GLN A 224 8.89 -15.07 23.63
C GLN A 224 7.77 -14.34 22.86
N SER A 225 6.77 -13.82 23.57
CA SER A 225 5.73 -13.00 22.96
C SER A 225 6.27 -11.65 22.50
N ASP A 226 7.17 -11.03 23.26
CA ASP A 226 7.76 -9.75 22.90
C ASP A 226 8.63 -9.86 21.63
N ALA A 227 9.43 -10.93 21.52
CA ALA A 227 10.22 -11.19 20.31
C ALA A 227 9.34 -11.46 19.07
N ALA A 228 8.23 -12.16 19.23
CA ALA A 228 7.28 -12.37 18.15
C ALA A 228 6.57 -11.07 17.74
N ILE A 229 6.27 -10.21 18.70
CA ILE A 229 5.66 -8.90 18.48
C ILE A 229 6.63 -7.96 17.75
N ASP A 230 7.90 -7.94 18.16
CA ASP A 230 8.95 -7.19 17.46
C ASP A 230 9.11 -7.68 16.02
N ALA A 231 9.12 -9.00 15.81
CA ALA A 231 9.17 -9.56 14.46
C ALA A 231 8.00 -9.10 13.59
N VAL A 232 6.82 -8.96 14.17
CA VAL A 232 5.62 -8.49 13.47
C VAL A 232 5.64 -6.98 13.28
N GLY A 233 6.19 -6.22 14.22
CA GLY A 233 6.38 -4.78 14.09
C GLY A 233 7.21 -4.38 12.87
N LEU A 234 8.09 -5.28 12.39
CA LEU A 234 8.82 -5.10 11.13
C LEU A 234 7.90 -5.07 9.89
N LEU A 235 6.72 -5.66 9.98
CA LEU A 235 5.74 -5.75 8.90
C LEU A 235 4.52 -4.84 9.13
N ASP A 236 4.53 -4.05 10.21
CA ASP A 236 3.41 -3.21 10.61
C ASP A 236 3.42 -1.87 9.89
N SER A 237 2.32 -1.56 9.19
CA SER A 237 2.16 -0.30 8.46
C SER A 237 2.18 0.93 9.37
N ALA A 238 1.78 0.81 10.63
CA ALA A 238 1.88 1.90 11.60
C ALA A 238 3.33 2.16 11.99
N CYS A 239 4.19 1.13 12.02
CA CYS A 239 5.63 1.30 12.20
C CYS A 239 6.30 1.94 10.97
N ALA A 240 5.90 1.52 9.76
CA ALA A 240 6.38 2.12 8.52
C ALA A 240 5.97 3.60 8.41
N ALA A 241 4.78 3.98 8.88
CA ALA A 241 4.27 5.34 8.83
C ALA A 241 5.18 6.37 9.53
N GLU A 242 5.97 5.97 10.51
CA GLU A 242 6.96 6.83 11.18
C GLU A 242 8.11 7.29 10.26
N LEU A 243 8.27 6.66 9.10
CA LEU A 243 9.26 7.03 8.10
C LEU A 243 8.64 7.83 6.93
N VAL A 244 7.32 7.85 6.80
CA VAL A 244 6.64 8.57 5.71
C VAL A 244 6.68 10.07 5.98
N ARG A 245 7.35 10.81 5.11
CA ARG A 245 7.52 12.28 5.18
C ARG A 245 6.82 13.01 4.04
N VAL A 246 6.42 12.27 3.02
CA VAL A 246 5.68 12.82 1.88
C VAL A 246 4.21 13.05 2.23
N PRO A 247 3.49 13.92 1.51
CA PRO A 247 2.06 14.09 1.68
C PRO A 247 1.30 12.77 1.58
N ALA A 248 0.30 12.57 2.44
CA ALA A 248 -0.47 11.34 2.53
C ALA A 248 -1.97 11.59 2.65
N LEU A 249 -2.78 10.89 1.83
CA LEU A 249 -4.23 10.83 1.95
C LEU A 249 -4.65 9.44 2.43
N ILE A 250 -5.25 9.36 3.62
CA ILE A 250 -5.67 8.11 4.25
C ILE A 250 -7.19 8.05 4.34
N GLY A 251 -7.79 6.95 3.89
CA GLY A 251 -9.20 6.65 4.08
C GLY A 251 -9.42 5.50 5.07
N THR A 252 -10.46 5.58 5.88
CA THR A 252 -10.88 4.50 6.77
C THR A 252 -12.39 4.32 6.79
N ALA A 253 -12.84 3.07 6.72
CA ALA A 253 -14.22 2.67 6.86
C ALA A 253 -14.47 2.11 8.26
N LEU A 254 -15.48 2.65 8.96
CA LEU A 254 -15.69 2.32 10.40
C LEU A 254 -16.26 0.91 10.64
N LEU A 255 -16.79 0.26 9.62
CA LEU A 255 -17.34 -1.10 9.69
C LEU A 255 -16.39 -2.14 9.09
N ASP A 256 -15.16 -1.74 8.77
CA ASP A 256 -14.16 -2.65 8.21
C ASP A 256 -13.64 -3.61 9.29
N GLN A 257 -13.79 -4.92 9.02
CA GLN A 257 -13.32 -5.99 9.90
C GLN A 257 -11.92 -6.48 9.50
N SER A 258 -11.52 -6.24 8.25
CA SER A 258 -10.21 -6.64 7.73
C SER A 258 -9.12 -5.64 8.11
N ALA A 259 -9.47 -4.35 8.11
CA ALA A 259 -8.59 -3.25 8.50
C ALA A 259 -9.25 -2.44 9.64
N PRO A 260 -9.06 -2.85 10.89
CA PRO A 260 -9.67 -2.17 12.04
C PRO A 260 -9.34 -0.68 12.06
N THR A 261 -10.38 0.12 12.31
CA THR A 261 -10.29 1.60 12.27
C THR A 261 -9.20 2.13 13.20
N GLU A 262 -9.07 1.55 14.39
CA GLU A 262 -8.08 1.94 15.40
C GLU A 262 -6.66 1.81 14.85
N GLY A 263 -6.37 0.74 14.11
CA GLY A 263 -5.08 0.54 13.45
C GLY A 263 -4.81 1.60 12.37
N THR A 264 -5.82 1.94 11.56
CA THR A 264 -5.69 3.01 10.56
C THR A 264 -5.45 4.38 11.22
N PHE A 265 -6.08 4.67 12.35
CA PHE A 265 -5.79 5.88 13.13
C PHE A 265 -4.39 5.86 13.73
N ALA A 266 -3.94 4.72 14.27
CA ALA A 266 -2.58 4.56 14.77
C ALA A 266 -1.55 4.89 13.69
N LEU A 267 -1.72 4.33 12.50
CA LEU A 267 -0.92 4.62 11.32
C LEU A 267 -0.96 6.12 10.99
N TYR A 268 -2.17 6.69 10.83
CA TYR A 268 -2.33 8.10 10.49
C TYR A 268 -1.64 9.02 11.50
N ASN A 269 -1.81 8.77 12.80
CA ASN A 269 -1.23 9.60 13.85
C ASN A 269 0.31 9.51 13.92
N ARG A 270 0.93 8.48 13.32
CA ARG A 270 2.39 8.31 13.21
C ARG A 270 3.00 8.94 11.97
N LEU A 271 2.22 9.24 10.92
CA LEU A 271 2.71 9.92 9.73
C LEU A 271 3.35 11.26 10.10
N LEU A 272 4.50 11.55 9.53
CA LEU A 272 5.29 12.76 9.82
C LEU A 272 5.10 13.88 8.79
N GLY A 273 4.73 13.53 7.56
CA GLY A 273 4.45 14.49 6.49
C GLY A 273 3.08 15.17 6.64
N GLN A 274 2.77 16.06 5.69
CA GLN A 274 1.41 16.58 5.52
C GLN A 274 0.45 15.41 5.33
N LYS A 275 -0.69 15.42 6.02
CA LYS A 275 -1.60 14.29 6.02
C LYS A 275 -3.05 14.70 6.10
N GLU A 276 -3.88 13.97 5.39
CA GLU A 276 -5.33 14.11 5.41
C GLU A 276 -5.99 12.77 5.69
N MET A 277 -7.12 12.79 6.42
CA MET A 277 -7.92 11.60 6.69
C MET A 277 -9.37 11.79 6.23
N ARG A 278 -9.89 10.74 5.61
CA ARG A 278 -11.31 10.61 5.27
C ARG A 278 -11.91 9.43 6.02
N VAL A 279 -13.01 9.66 6.72
CA VAL A 279 -13.69 8.65 7.52
C VAL A 279 -15.05 8.34 6.92
N TYR A 280 -15.32 7.06 6.70
CA TYR A 280 -16.54 6.55 6.06
C TYR A 280 -17.35 5.68 7.02
N PRO A 281 -18.32 6.27 7.77
CA PRO A 281 -18.99 5.59 8.89
C PRO A 281 -19.89 4.42 8.50
N LYS A 282 -20.34 4.34 7.25
CA LYS A 282 -21.32 3.36 6.79
C LYS A 282 -20.74 2.26 5.91
N PHE A 283 -19.42 2.27 5.71
CA PHE A 283 -18.73 1.35 4.83
C PHE A 283 -17.94 0.32 5.62
N GLY A 284 -17.83 -0.87 5.06
CA GLY A 284 -16.95 -1.95 5.50
C GLY A 284 -15.72 -2.06 4.60
N HIS A 285 -15.23 -3.31 4.41
CA HIS A 285 -14.11 -3.59 3.53
C HIS A 285 -14.54 -3.63 2.06
N GLU A 286 -14.90 -2.48 1.53
CA GLU A 286 -15.42 -2.32 0.18
C GLU A 286 -14.84 -1.08 -0.50
N ARG A 287 -15.04 -1.00 -1.81
CA ARG A 287 -14.64 0.17 -2.58
C ARG A 287 -15.56 1.34 -2.27
N ILE A 288 -14.97 2.51 -2.06
CA ILE A 288 -15.67 3.73 -1.69
C ILE A 288 -15.52 4.74 -2.83
N ASN A 289 -16.57 4.87 -3.66
CA ASN A 289 -16.55 5.79 -4.79
C ASN A 289 -16.29 7.25 -4.37
N GLN A 290 -16.72 7.63 -3.17
CA GLN A 290 -16.43 8.96 -2.62
C GLN A 290 -14.93 9.17 -2.42
N PHE A 291 -14.20 8.12 -1.96
CA PHE A 291 -12.76 8.20 -1.83
C PHE A 291 -12.06 8.31 -3.19
N GLU A 292 -12.59 7.69 -4.24
CA GLU A 292 -12.05 7.84 -5.60
C GLU A 292 -12.16 9.29 -6.11
N ASN A 293 -13.21 10.02 -5.73
CA ASN A 293 -13.32 11.46 -6.03
C ASN A 293 -12.32 12.28 -5.21
N GLU A 294 -12.17 11.98 -3.92
CA GLU A 294 -11.16 12.64 -3.06
C GLU A 294 -9.73 12.42 -3.57
N GLN A 295 -9.44 11.25 -4.15
CA GLN A 295 -8.15 10.99 -4.78
C GLN A 295 -7.86 11.94 -5.93
N ILE A 296 -8.85 12.20 -6.79
CA ILE A 296 -8.68 13.11 -7.93
C ILE A 296 -8.41 14.53 -7.43
N ASN A 297 -9.15 15.00 -6.43
CA ASN A 297 -8.93 16.30 -5.82
C ASN A 297 -7.51 16.40 -5.23
N TYR A 298 -7.12 15.39 -4.43
CA TYR A 298 -5.80 15.31 -3.82
C TYR A 298 -4.66 15.30 -4.86
N LEU A 299 -4.82 14.52 -5.94
CA LEU A 299 -3.85 14.50 -7.04
C LEU A 299 -3.71 15.85 -7.73
N CYS A 300 -4.82 16.57 -7.95
CA CYS A 300 -4.78 17.91 -8.51
C CYS A 300 -4.02 18.88 -7.61
N GLU A 301 -4.19 18.79 -6.29
CA GLU A 301 -3.46 19.61 -5.31
C GLU A 301 -1.95 19.29 -5.32
N VAL A 302 -1.58 18.01 -5.29
CA VAL A 302 -0.17 17.58 -5.37
C VAL A 302 0.48 18.06 -6.65
N ILE A 303 -0.18 17.88 -7.81
CA ILE A 303 0.33 18.32 -9.12
C ILE A 303 0.48 19.85 -9.15
N SER A 304 -0.51 20.59 -8.68
CA SER A 304 -0.46 22.06 -8.63
C SER A 304 0.70 22.54 -7.75
N GLY A 305 0.96 21.88 -6.63
CA GLY A 305 2.11 22.18 -5.77
C GLY A 305 3.46 21.95 -6.45
N LEU A 306 3.56 20.98 -7.36
CA LEU A 306 4.78 20.75 -8.15
C LEU A 306 5.02 21.81 -9.22
N CYS A 307 3.97 22.37 -9.80
CA CYS A 307 4.06 23.39 -10.85
C CYS A 307 4.43 24.78 -10.31
N HIS A 308 4.36 25.01 -9.00
CA HIS A 308 4.64 26.31 -8.36
C HIS A 308 5.97 26.35 -7.59
N ASN A 309 6.70 25.24 -7.53
CA ASN A 309 8.05 25.13 -6.96
C ASN A 309 9.10 25.00 -8.05
#